data_994af212aa124daa4c3d6e08079a51e7
#
_entry.id   994af212aa124daa4c3d6e08079a51e7
#
_cell.length_a   1.000
_cell.length_b   1.000
_cell.length_c   1.000
_cell.angle_alpha   90.00
_cell.angle_beta   90.00
_cell.angle_gamma   90.00
#
_symmetry.space_group_name_H-M   'P 1'
#
loop_
_entity.id
_entity.type
_entity.pdbx_description
1 polymer ?
#
loop_
_entity_poly.entity_id
_entity_poly.type
_entity_poly.pdbx_seq_one_letter_code
_entity_poly.pdbx_strand_id
1 'polypeptide(L)'
;MAENNTLLRHFFAPGADADPEGRFGLNSKSRRRRMREIIGIVGKHRALEGFTPEEFRAMLEDLGPSFVKIGQTLSTRSEILPKVFCEELTKLQTECDPLPFDEMLAALDKEFGGRRKEIFAEIDSKPLGSASLAQVHRAVLTSGESVAIKIQRPGVKATMALDIDIMRTLARRASRYMKGEQMLDLRAVVEEMWATFLEETDFRREAANLAEFAELNRDCVFVACPKVYTDLCSEFVLVMEYVDGIPIGDADRLVANGYDLEEIGSKMLDNYATQILDHGFFHADPHPGNVIIRDGRIVYIDLGNMGRLSARDRAGFGDIIEAVGLKDPGALKDALMRFAAKKDNAAIDHARFLADLDLLLEDYGSCDVAEIDVGQFLS
;
A
#
# COMPACT_ATOMS: atom_id res chain seq x y z
N MET A 1 -24.32 -25.90 17.40
CA MET A 1 -24.31 -25.73 15.93
C MET A 1 -25.53 -24.98 15.38
N ALA A 2 -26.76 -25.16 15.87
CA ALA A 2 -27.94 -24.46 15.34
C ALA A 2 -28.02 -22.97 15.74
N GLU A 3 -27.59 -22.59 16.94
CA GLU A 3 -27.62 -21.20 17.43
C GLU A 3 -26.61 -20.30 16.72
N ASN A 4 -25.41 -20.80 16.43
CA ASN A 4 -24.38 -20.05 15.68
C ASN A 4 -24.82 -19.70 14.25
N ASN A 5 -25.62 -20.58 13.62
CA ASN A 5 -26.12 -20.34 12.26
C ASN A 5 -27.22 -19.27 12.23
N THR A 6 -27.91 -19.05 13.34
CA THR A 6 -28.93 -18.02 13.48
C THR A 6 -28.31 -16.63 13.68
N LEU A 7 -27.23 -16.53 14.46
CA LEU A 7 -26.46 -15.28 14.64
C LEU A 7 -25.83 -14.82 13.34
N LEU A 8 -25.15 -15.73 12.61
CA LEU A 8 -24.60 -15.43 11.29
C LEU A 8 -25.67 -14.93 10.31
N ARG A 9 -26.83 -15.58 10.25
CA ARG A 9 -27.93 -15.14 9.37
C ARG A 9 -28.47 -13.75 9.73
N HIS A 10 -28.46 -13.37 10.99
CA HIS A 10 -28.90 -12.05 11.44
C HIS A 10 -27.87 -10.96 11.10
N PHE A 11 -26.59 -11.24 11.26
CA PHE A 11 -25.50 -10.34 10.86
C PHE A 11 -25.45 -10.11 9.33
N PHE A 12 -25.76 -11.12 8.55
CA PHE A 12 -25.62 -11.10 7.09
C PHE A 12 -26.92 -10.88 6.31
N ALA A 13 -28.03 -10.50 6.97
CA ALA A 13 -29.28 -10.18 6.26
C ALA A 13 -29.13 -8.97 5.30
N PRO A 14 -29.80 -8.92 4.14
CA PRO A 14 -29.63 -7.84 3.14
C PRO A 14 -29.96 -6.46 3.71
N GLY A 15 -29.04 -5.50 3.51
CA GLY A 15 -29.28 -4.07 3.77
C GLY A 15 -29.57 -3.30 2.48
N ALA A 16 -29.87 -2.03 2.57
CA ALA A 16 -30.23 -1.15 1.44
C ALA A 16 -29.07 -1.02 0.41
N ASP A 17 -29.43 -0.68 -0.84
CA ASP A 17 -28.56 -0.60 -2.02
C ASP A 17 -27.25 0.16 -1.79
N ALA A 18 -26.18 -0.41 -2.28
CA ALA A 18 -24.82 -0.02 -2.02
C ALA A 18 -24.06 0.56 -3.22
N ASP A 19 -24.69 0.60 -4.37
CA ASP A 19 -24.23 1.26 -5.59
C ASP A 19 -25.33 2.20 -6.09
N PRO A 20 -25.59 3.32 -5.37
CA PRO A 20 -26.68 4.23 -5.74
C PRO A 20 -26.46 4.90 -7.10
N GLU A 21 -25.25 4.87 -7.63
CA GLU A 21 -24.89 5.45 -8.94
C GLU A 21 -24.72 4.40 -10.04
N GLY A 22 -24.86 3.10 -9.74
CA GLY A 22 -24.71 2.02 -10.71
C GLY A 22 -23.33 1.89 -11.35
N ARG A 23 -22.30 2.56 -10.78
CA ARG A 23 -20.97 2.64 -11.36
C ARG A 23 -20.26 1.28 -11.47
N PHE A 24 -20.55 0.37 -10.55
CA PHE A 24 -19.89 -0.92 -10.46
C PHE A 24 -20.78 -2.08 -10.91
N GLY A 25 -21.99 -1.81 -11.35
CA GLY A 25 -22.95 -2.83 -11.78
C GLY A 25 -23.36 -3.79 -10.69
N LEU A 26 -23.28 -3.37 -9.40
CA LEU A 26 -23.62 -4.19 -8.26
C LEU A 26 -25.13 -4.48 -8.27
N ASN A 27 -25.48 -5.74 -8.20
CA ASN A 27 -26.88 -6.17 -8.11
C ASN A 27 -27.08 -7.09 -6.90
N SER A 28 -28.35 -7.21 -6.48
CA SER A 28 -28.72 -8.01 -5.30
C SER A 28 -28.35 -9.49 -5.44
N LYS A 29 -28.23 -10.03 -6.65
CA LYS A 29 -27.87 -11.42 -6.91
C LYS A 29 -26.36 -11.65 -6.71
N SER A 30 -25.50 -10.78 -7.26
CA SER A 30 -24.05 -10.84 -7.06
C SER A 30 -23.69 -10.66 -5.58
N ARG A 31 -24.32 -9.69 -4.90
CA ARG A 31 -24.16 -9.45 -3.47
C ARG A 31 -24.53 -10.67 -2.60
N ARG A 32 -25.69 -11.31 -2.88
CA ARG A 32 -26.09 -12.51 -2.14
C ARG A 32 -25.17 -13.70 -2.40
N ARG A 33 -24.62 -13.84 -3.61
CA ARG A 33 -23.65 -14.87 -3.94
C ARG A 33 -22.37 -14.66 -3.14
N ARG A 34 -21.80 -13.45 -3.21
CA ARG A 34 -20.55 -13.10 -2.50
C ARG A 34 -20.69 -13.21 -0.98
N MET A 35 -21.83 -12.76 -0.45
CA MET A 35 -22.14 -12.92 0.97
C MET A 35 -22.14 -14.40 1.43
N ARG A 36 -22.73 -15.30 0.62
CA ARG A 36 -22.71 -16.74 0.93
C ARG A 36 -21.31 -17.34 0.89
N GLU A 37 -20.50 -16.90 -0.05
CA GLU A 37 -19.10 -17.28 -0.17
C GLU A 37 -18.31 -16.84 1.09
N ILE A 38 -18.41 -15.57 1.47
CA ILE A 38 -17.78 -15.03 2.68
C ILE A 38 -18.23 -15.82 3.93
N ILE A 39 -19.54 -16.06 4.11
CA ILE A 39 -20.07 -16.84 5.23
C ILE A 39 -19.49 -18.26 5.23
N GLY A 40 -19.37 -18.89 4.07
CA GLY A 40 -18.79 -20.23 3.92
C GLY A 40 -17.33 -20.28 4.36
N ILE A 41 -16.53 -19.30 3.95
CA ILE A 41 -15.11 -19.21 4.31
C ILE A 41 -14.95 -18.90 5.81
N VAL A 42 -15.68 -17.90 6.33
CA VAL A 42 -15.68 -17.55 7.76
C VAL A 42 -16.11 -18.77 8.62
N GLY A 43 -17.10 -19.53 8.15
CA GLY A 43 -17.52 -20.77 8.82
C GLY A 43 -16.46 -21.88 8.77
N LYS A 44 -15.74 -22.04 7.65
CA LYS A 44 -14.63 -22.98 7.49
C LYS A 44 -13.51 -22.72 8.51
N HIS A 45 -13.17 -21.46 8.73
CA HIS A 45 -12.14 -21.00 9.67
C HIS A 45 -12.63 -20.88 11.12
N ARG A 46 -13.85 -21.32 11.44
CA ARG A 46 -14.43 -21.27 12.81
C ARG A 46 -14.31 -19.92 13.51
N ALA A 47 -14.42 -18.84 12.75
CA ALA A 47 -14.21 -17.47 13.20
C ALA A 47 -14.96 -17.05 14.48
N LEU A 48 -16.06 -17.74 14.82
CA LEU A 48 -16.85 -17.49 16.02
C LEU A 48 -16.28 -18.15 17.29
N GLU A 49 -15.30 -19.04 17.13
CA GLU A 49 -14.65 -19.74 18.24
C GLU A 49 -13.36 -19.03 18.68
N GLY A 50 -12.96 -17.98 17.96
CA GLY A 50 -11.71 -17.22 18.10
C GLY A 50 -10.73 -17.60 17.00
N PHE A 51 -9.75 -16.73 16.74
CA PHE A 51 -8.66 -16.94 15.77
C PHE A 51 -7.31 -16.97 16.45
N THR A 52 -6.41 -17.80 15.95
CA THR A 52 -4.98 -17.49 16.02
C THR A 52 -4.62 -16.47 14.92
N PRO A 53 -3.50 -15.74 15.07
CA PRO A 53 -3.04 -14.82 14.00
C PRO A 53 -2.90 -15.51 12.63
N GLU A 54 -2.40 -16.75 12.60
CA GLU A 54 -2.21 -17.56 11.38
C GLU A 54 -3.55 -17.94 10.72
N GLU A 55 -4.54 -18.33 11.53
CA GLU A 55 -5.89 -18.65 11.03
C GLU A 55 -6.58 -17.41 10.48
N PHE A 56 -6.35 -16.25 11.11
CA PHE A 56 -6.88 -14.98 10.62
C PHE A 56 -6.29 -14.62 9.27
N ARG A 57 -4.94 -14.71 9.12
CA ARG A 57 -4.26 -14.50 7.84
C ARG A 57 -4.78 -15.45 6.76
N ALA A 58 -4.82 -16.76 7.05
CA ALA A 58 -5.30 -17.76 6.10
C ALA A 58 -6.78 -17.53 5.69
N MET A 59 -7.61 -17.03 6.58
CA MET A 59 -8.99 -16.64 6.24
C MET A 59 -9.03 -15.45 5.27
N LEU A 60 -8.18 -14.44 5.47
CA LEU A 60 -8.11 -13.30 4.56
C LEU A 60 -7.61 -13.71 3.16
N GLU A 61 -6.65 -14.64 3.09
CA GLU A 61 -6.16 -15.23 1.84
C GLU A 61 -7.29 -15.99 1.12
N ASP A 62 -8.03 -16.85 1.82
CA ASP A 62 -9.19 -17.58 1.27
C ASP A 62 -10.32 -16.64 0.81
N LEU A 63 -10.52 -15.50 1.47
CA LEU A 63 -11.51 -14.48 1.10
C LEU A 63 -11.13 -13.74 -0.18
N GLY A 64 -9.85 -13.74 -0.54
CA GLY A 64 -9.33 -13.26 -1.81
C GLY A 64 -8.77 -11.83 -1.78
N PRO A 65 -8.43 -11.28 -2.97
CA PRO A 65 -7.59 -10.07 -3.10
C PRO A 65 -8.04 -8.84 -2.32
N SER A 66 -9.35 -8.60 -2.25
CA SER A 66 -9.91 -7.49 -1.46
C SER A 66 -9.54 -7.60 0.02
N PHE A 67 -9.69 -8.80 0.59
CA PHE A 67 -9.41 -9.04 2.00
C PHE A 67 -7.92 -9.14 2.29
N VAL A 68 -7.12 -9.63 1.36
CA VAL A 68 -5.65 -9.60 1.44
C VAL A 68 -5.18 -8.14 1.55
N LYS A 69 -5.67 -7.25 0.69
CA LYS A 69 -5.33 -5.82 0.74
C LYS A 69 -5.78 -5.16 2.04
N ILE A 70 -6.94 -5.52 2.54
CA ILE A 70 -7.44 -5.09 3.84
C ILE A 70 -6.50 -5.55 4.96
N GLY A 71 -6.08 -6.81 4.93
CA GLY A 71 -5.13 -7.36 5.89
C GLY A 71 -3.79 -6.63 5.87
N GLN A 72 -3.27 -6.29 4.69
CA GLN A 72 -2.06 -5.47 4.54
C GLN A 72 -2.23 -4.08 5.16
N THR A 73 -3.36 -3.41 4.94
CA THR A 73 -3.65 -2.13 5.60
C THR A 73 -3.74 -2.28 7.12
N LEU A 74 -4.34 -3.37 7.60
CA LEU A 74 -4.47 -3.65 9.04
C LEU A 74 -3.14 -4.05 9.70
N SER A 75 -2.16 -4.56 8.95
CA SER A 75 -0.85 -4.95 9.49
C SER A 75 -0.07 -3.78 10.12
N THR A 76 -0.34 -2.56 9.67
CA THR A 76 0.27 -1.32 10.18
C THR A 76 -0.57 -0.61 11.25
N ARG A 77 -1.70 -1.21 11.68
CA ARG A 77 -2.72 -0.58 12.54
C ARG A 77 -2.79 -1.28 13.89
N SER A 78 -1.75 -1.11 14.72
CA SER A 78 -1.70 -1.67 16.07
C SER A 78 -2.76 -1.10 17.02
N GLU A 79 -3.34 0.04 16.69
CA GLU A 79 -4.50 0.61 17.38
C GLU A 79 -5.81 -0.14 17.11
N ILE A 80 -5.85 -0.95 16.04
CA ILE A 80 -7.04 -1.73 15.63
C ILE A 80 -6.91 -3.18 16.05
N LEU A 81 -5.71 -3.77 15.83
CA LEU A 81 -5.42 -5.18 16.06
C LEU A 81 -4.27 -5.34 17.06
N PRO A 82 -4.28 -6.40 17.89
CA PRO A 82 -3.12 -6.73 18.72
C PRO A 82 -1.87 -6.91 17.85
N LYS A 83 -0.70 -6.48 18.38
CA LYS A 83 0.60 -6.49 17.66
C LYS A 83 0.92 -7.85 17.02
N VAL A 84 0.63 -8.97 17.69
CA VAL A 84 0.84 -10.33 17.15
C VAL A 84 0.04 -10.61 15.87
N PHE A 85 -1.15 -10.02 15.72
CA PHE A 85 -1.93 -10.11 14.48
C PHE A 85 -1.34 -9.22 13.39
N CYS A 86 -0.92 -8.00 13.75
CA CYS A 86 -0.27 -7.10 12.80
C CYS A 86 1.00 -7.75 12.22
N GLU A 87 1.86 -8.31 13.07
CA GLU A 87 3.07 -9.04 12.66
C GLU A 87 2.77 -10.23 11.75
N GLU A 88 1.72 -10.99 12.01
CA GLU A 88 1.33 -12.10 11.13
C GLU A 88 0.80 -11.62 9.79
N LEU A 89 0.04 -10.51 9.77
CA LEU A 89 -0.52 -9.93 8.55
C LEU A 89 0.55 -9.33 7.61
N THR A 90 1.75 -8.98 8.10
CA THR A 90 2.86 -8.57 7.22
C THR A 90 3.31 -9.69 6.28
N LYS A 91 3.00 -10.96 6.60
CA LYS A 91 3.32 -12.12 5.78
C LYS A 91 2.30 -12.36 4.65
N LEU A 92 1.23 -11.55 4.57
CA LEU A 92 0.26 -11.64 3.47
C LEU A 92 0.97 -11.39 2.14
N GLN A 93 1.00 -12.44 1.30
CA GLN A 93 1.68 -12.35 0.01
C GLN A 93 0.95 -11.39 -0.91
N THR A 94 1.73 -10.53 -1.56
CA THR A 94 1.24 -9.64 -2.62
C THR A 94 1.15 -10.37 -3.96
N GLU A 95 1.98 -11.41 -4.14
CA GLU A 95 2.02 -12.20 -5.37
C GLU A 95 0.77 -13.07 -5.50
N CYS A 96 0.16 -13.02 -6.66
CA CYS A 96 -0.99 -13.81 -7.04
C CYS A 96 -0.66 -14.62 -8.29
N ASP A 97 -1.36 -15.74 -8.48
CA ASP A 97 -1.25 -16.50 -9.73
C ASP A 97 -1.49 -15.59 -10.93
N PRO A 98 -0.63 -15.66 -11.96
CA PRO A 98 -0.81 -14.88 -13.16
C PRO A 98 -2.15 -15.19 -13.85
N LEU A 99 -2.78 -14.16 -14.38
CA LEU A 99 -3.89 -14.33 -15.31
C LEU A 99 -3.41 -15.03 -16.58
N PRO A 100 -4.25 -15.85 -17.20
CA PRO A 100 -3.98 -16.37 -18.53
C PRO A 100 -3.63 -15.24 -19.51
N PHE A 101 -2.62 -15.46 -20.35
CA PHE A 101 -2.11 -14.43 -21.25
C PHE A 101 -3.19 -13.90 -22.20
N ASP A 102 -4.09 -14.78 -22.68
CA ASP A 102 -5.21 -14.39 -23.55
C ASP A 102 -6.22 -13.45 -22.86
N GLU A 103 -6.43 -13.62 -21.54
CA GLU A 103 -7.31 -12.72 -20.78
C GLU A 103 -6.67 -11.33 -20.63
N MET A 104 -5.35 -11.29 -20.42
CA MET A 104 -4.59 -10.05 -20.39
C MET A 104 -4.62 -9.35 -21.75
N LEU A 105 -4.41 -10.08 -22.84
CA LEU A 105 -4.50 -9.52 -24.19
C LEU A 105 -5.91 -8.98 -24.50
N ALA A 106 -6.96 -9.68 -24.06
CA ALA A 106 -8.33 -9.22 -24.22
C ALA A 106 -8.60 -7.92 -23.43
N ALA A 107 -8.01 -7.77 -22.22
CA ALA A 107 -8.10 -6.53 -21.45
C ALA A 107 -7.44 -5.36 -22.20
N LEU A 108 -6.24 -5.56 -22.73
CA LEU A 108 -5.54 -4.57 -23.56
C LEU A 108 -6.30 -4.24 -24.84
N ASP A 109 -6.83 -5.23 -25.55
CA ASP A 109 -7.62 -5.00 -26.77
C ASP A 109 -8.88 -4.17 -26.48
N LYS A 110 -9.53 -4.40 -25.35
CA LYS A 110 -10.66 -3.60 -24.89
C LYS A 110 -10.24 -2.16 -24.62
N GLU A 111 -9.12 -1.95 -23.92
CA GLU A 111 -8.66 -0.63 -23.52
C GLU A 111 -8.20 0.20 -24.73
N PHE A 112 -7.46 -0.41 -25.65
CA PHE A 112 -6.97 0.27 -26.86
C PHE A 112 -7.93 0.19 -28.06
N GLY A 113 -9.17 -0.24 -27.86
CA GLY A 113 -10.16 -0.30 -28.94
C GLY A 113 -9.77 -1.21 -30.10
N GLY A 114 -9.09 -2.32 -29.83
CA GLY A 114 -8.60 -3.28 -30.82
C GLY A 114 -7.27 -2.89 -31.49
N ARG A 115 -6.72 -1.71 -31.21
CA ARG A 115 -5.47 -1.20 -31.83
C ARG A 115 -4.18 -1.67 -31.16
N ARG A 116 -4.24 -2.65 -30.24
CA ARG A 116 -3.06 -3.14 -29.50
C ARG A 116 -1.88 -3.48 -30.42
N LYS A 117 -2.12 -4.16 -31.56
CA LYS A 117 -1.08 -4.54 -32.52
C LYS A 117 -0.45 -3.36 -33.28
N GLU A 118 -1.10 -2.20 -33.29
CA GLU A 118 -0.55 -0.98 -33.87
C GLU A 118 0.38 -0.27 -32.88
N ILE A 119 0.20 -0.53 -31.56
CA ILE A 119 0.94 0.09 -30.48
C ILE A 119 2.13 -0.79 -30.07
N PHE A 120 1.89 -2.09 -29.85
CA PHE A 120 2.88 -3.04 -29.38
C PHE A 120 3.27 -4.02 -30.50
N ALA A 121 4.56 -4.03 -30.84
CA ALA A 121 5.15 -4.98 -31.78
C ALA A 121 5.23 -6.38 -31.14
N GLU A 122 5.57 -6.44 -29.84
CA GLU A 122 5.72 -7.68 -29.09
C GLU A 122 5.28 -7.45 -27.63
N ILE A 123 4.70 -8.48 -26.99
CA ILE A 123 4.39 -8.52 -25.56
C ILE A 123 4.81 -9.88 -25.05
N ASP A 124 5.67 -9.90 -24.01
CA ASP A 124 6.12 -11.13 -23.38
C ASP A 124 4.94 -11.84 -22.72
N SER A 125 4.78 -13.13 -22.98
CA SER A 125 3.70 -13.93 -22.39
C SER A 125 3.92 -14.20 -20.90
N LYS A 126 5.17 -14.24 -20.45
CA LYS A 126 5.51 -14.39 -19.04
C LYS A 126 5.48 -13.02 -18.36
N PRO A 127 4.68 -12.83 -17.30
CA PRO A 127 4.67 -11.56 -16.58
C PRO A 127 5.99 -11.33 -15.84
N LEU A 128 6.36 -10.06 -15.68
CA LEU A 128 7.43 -9.60 -14.79
C LEU A 128 7.01 -9.70 -13.32
N GLY A 129 5.73 -9.48 -13.05
CA GLY A 129 5.13 -9.57 -11.73
C GLY A 129 3.62 -9.69 -11.83
N SER A 130 3.02 -10.30 -10.81
CA SER A 130 1.57 -10.50 -10.73
C SER A 130 1.11 -10.30 -9.30
N ALA A 131 0.34 -9.24 -9.08
CA ALA A 131 -0.19 -8.85 -7.78
C ALA A 131 -1.72 -8.94 -7.73
N SER A 132 -2.30 -8.66 -6.58
CA SER A 132 -3.73 -8.74 -6.33
C SER A 132 -4.57 -7.82 -7.25
N LEU A 133 -4.04 -6.65 -7.61
CA LEU A 133 -4.74 -5.64 -8.40
C LEU A 133 -4.33 -5.64 -9.87
N ALA A 134 -3.09 -6.03 -10.18
CA ALA A 134 -2.50 -5.86 -11.50
C ALA A 134 -1.49 -6.94 -11.83
N GLN A 135 -1.16 -7.01 -13.11
CA GLN A 135 -0.10 -7.83 -13.67
C GLN A 135 0.77 -6.96 -14.57
N VAL A 136 2.08 -7.18 -14.53
CA VAL A 136 3.06 -6.40 -15.30
C VAL A 136 3.71 -7.29 -16.35
N HIS A 137 3.77 -6.81 -17.60
CA HIS A 137 4.44 -7.49 -18.70
C HIS A 137 5.47 -6.57 -19.35
N ARG A 138 6.57 -7.16 -19.82
CA ARG A 138 7.46 -6.49 -20.74
C ARG A 138 6.86 -6.49 -22.12
N ALA A 139 7.07 -5.40 -22.86
CA ALA A 139 6.67 -5.29 -24.25
C ALA A 139 7.64 -4.41 -25.03
N VAL A 140 7.51 -4.44 -26.36
CA VAL A 140 8.22 -3.55 -27.28
C VAL A 140 7.17 -2.75 -28.06
N LEU A 141 7.27 -1.43 -28.04
CA LEU A 141 6.44 -0.56 -28.84
C LEU A 141 6.77 -0.73 -30.34
N THR A 142 5.84 -0.40 -31.22
CA THR A 142 6.10 -0.39 -32.68
C THR A 142 7.17 0.63 -33.07
N SER A 143 7.43 1.64 -32.24
CA SER A 143 8.53 2.60 -32.36
C SER A 143 9.89 2.03 -31.92
N GLY A 144 9.94 0.84 -31.27
CA GLY A 144 11.15 0.12 -30.90
C GLY A 144 11.55 0.24 -29.42
N GLU A 145 10.86 1.08 -28.62
CA GLU A 145 11.19 1.20 -27.19
C GLU A 145 10.70 -0.01 -26.39
N SER A 146 11.53 -0.44 -25.44
CA SER A 146 11.19 -1.47 -24.46
C SER A 146 10.39 -0.84 -23.32
N VAL A 147 9.20 -1.38 -23.03
CA VAL A 147 8.28 -0.86 -22.03
C VAL A 147 7.80 -1.95 -21.05
N ALA A 148 7.41 -1.52 -19.88
CA ALA A 148 6.62 -2.31 -18.93
C ALA A 148 5.15 -1.85 -19.03
N ILE A 149 4.25 -2.81 -19.15
CA ILE A 149 2.81 -2.58 -19.19
C ILE A 149 2.22 -3.13 -17.89
N LYS A 150 1.73 -2.26 -17.02
CA LYS A 150 0.97 -2.64 -15.82
C LYS A 150 -0.51 -2.61 -16.17
N ILE A 151 -1.16 -3.76 -16.03
CA ILE A 151 -2.54 -3.97 -16.48
C ILE A 151 -3.38 -4.39 -15.29
N GLN A 152 -4.46 -3.66 -15.03
CA GLN A 152 -5.38 -3.98 -13.96
C GLN A 152 -6.12 -5.30 -14.26
N ARG A 153 -6.27 -6.14 -13.23
CA ARG A 153 -7.03 -7.37 -13.35
C ARG A 153 -8.49 -7.08 -13.67
N PRO A 154 -9.08 -7.73 -14.70
CA PRO A 154 -10.47 -7.52 -15.07
C PRO A 154 -11.41 -7.78 -13.89
N GLY A 155 -12.34 -6.86 -13.64
CA GLY A 155 -13.38 -7.01 -12.62
C GLY A 155 -12.94 -6.75 -11.18
N VAL A 156 -11.65 -6.46 -10.91
CA VAL A 156 -11.14 -6.22 -9.55
C VAL A 156 -11.90 -5.10 -8.84
N LYS A 157 -12.16 -3.97 -9.51
CA LYS A 157 -12.94 -2.85 -8.95
C LYS A 157 -14.35 -3.26 -8.55
N ALA A 158 -15.05 -4.03 -9.40
CA ALA A 158 -16.40 -4.48 -9.10
C ALA A 158 -16.44 -5.44 -7.91
N THR A 159 -15.45 -6.34 -7.82
CA THR A 159 -15.32 -7.28 -6.69
C THR A 159 -15.06 -6.53 -5.40
N MET A 160 -14.11 -5.60 -5.40
CA MET A 160 -13.79 -4.82 -4.19
C MET A 160 -14.92 -3.87 -3.78
N ALA A 161 -15.59 -3.21 -4.72
CA ALA A 161 -16.78 -2.42 -4.43
C ALA A 161 -17.87 -3.27 -3.74
N LEU A 162 -18.03 -4.52 -4.18
CA LEU A 162 -18.96 -5.46 -3.58
C LEU A 162 -18.54 -5.87 -2.17
N ASP A 163 -17.28 -6.16 -1.95
CA ASP A 163 -16.73 -6.54 -0.64
C ASP A 163 -16.79 -5.37 0.35
N ILE A 164 -16.43 -4.17 -0.06
CA ILE A 164 -16.57 -2.93 0.74
C ILE A 164 -18.03 -2.68 1.12
N ASP A 165 -18.96 -2.87 0.21
CA ASP A 165 -20.40 -2.75 0.54
C ASP A 165 -20.87 -3.75 1.60
N ILE A 166 -20.41 -4.97 1.49
CA ILE A 166 -20.67 -6.00 2.50
C ILE A 166 -20.08 -5.55 3.84
N MET A 167 -18.83 -5.09 3.86
CA MET A 167 -18.16 -4.61 5.08
C MET A 167 -18.85 -3.38 5.69
N ARG A 168 -19.28 -2.41 4.89
CA ARG A 168 -20.11 -1.28 5.37
C ARG A 168 -21.35 -1.75 6.11
N THR A 169 -21.99 -2.79 5.59
CA THR A 169 -23.18 -3.38 6.21
C THR A 169 -22.83 -4.07 7.53
N LEU A 170 -21.71 -4.80 7.59
CA LEU A 170 -21.23 -5.46 8.80
C LEU A 170 -20.80 -4.43 9.86
N ALA A 171 -20.02 -3.42 9.49
CA ALA A 171 -19.60 -2.33 10.38
C ALA A 171 -20.79 -1.59 11.01
N ARG A 172 -21.80 -1.25 10.19
CA ARG A 172 -23.05 -0.64 10.71
C ARG A 172 -23.81 -1.50 11.71
N ARG A 173 -23.69 -2.82 11.61
CA ARG A 173 -24.35 -3.74 12.54
C ARG A 173 -23.53 -3.95 13.79
N ALA A 174 -22.22 -4.17 13.64
CA ALA A 174 -21.30 -4.31 14.75
C ALA A 174 -21.38 -3.09 15.69
N SER A 175 -21.40 -1.89 15.17
CA SER A 175 -21.49 -0.65 15.96
C SER A 175 -22.77 -0.50 16.81
N ARG A 176 -23.82 -1.29 16.56
CA ARG A 176 -25.03 -1.32 17.40
C ARG A 176 -24.86 -2.17 18.66
N TYR A 177 -23.94 -3.13 18.64
CA TYR A 177 -23.70 -4.07 19.75
C TYR A 177 -22.46 -3.68 20.57
N MET A 178 -21.53 -2.92 19.99
CA MET A 178 -20.34 -2.44 20.67
C MET A 178 -20.68 -1.13 21.39
N LYS A 179 -20.60 -1.13 22.72
CA LYS A 179 -20.80 0.04 23.58
C LYS A 179 -19.56 0.27 24.42
N GLY A 180 -18.96 1.47 24.40
CA GLY A 180 -17.81 1.84 25.23
C GLY A 180 -17.09 3.08 24.70
N GLU A 181 -16.34 3.77 25.56
CA GLU A 181 -15.63 5.03 25.23
C GLU A 181 -14.38 4.85 24.34
N GLN A 182 -13.91 3.61 24.13
CA GLN A 182 -12.77 3.27 23.25
C GLN A 182 -13.23 2.61 21.94
N MET A 183 -14.33 3.09 21.36
CA MET A 183 -14.83 2.48 20.13
C MET A 183 -14.05 2.96 18.91
N LEU A 184 -13.33 2.04 18.29
CA LEU A 184 -12.88 2.17 16.93
C LEU A 184 -14.10 2.41 16.02
N ASP A 185 -14.11 3.48 15.25
CA ASP A 185 -15.15 3.69 14.25
C ASP A 185 -14.88 2.79 13.03
N LEU A 186 -15.37 1.54 13.11
CA LEU A 186 -15.26 0.56 12.02
C LEU A 186 -15.78 1.09 10.69
N ARG A 187 -16.68 2.08 10.70
CA ARG A 187 -17.18 2.70 9.47
C ARG A 187 -16.12 3.60 8.87
N ALA A 188 -15.47 4.44 9.70
CA ALA A 188 -14.38 5.30 9.26
C ALA A 188 -13.25 4.46 8.65
N VAL A 189 -12.89 3.34 9.28
CA VAL A 189 -11.90 2.40 8.75
C VAL A 189 -12.29 1.85 7.39
N VAL A 190 -13.54 1.39 7.21
CA VAL A 190 -14.01 0.86 5.91
C VAL A 190 -14.03 1.95 4.83
N GLU A 191 -14.40 3.20 5.18
CA GLU A 191 -14.38 4.31 4.21
C GLU A 191 -12.95 4.72 3.85
N GLU A 192 -12.02 4.73 4.79
CA GLU A 192 -10.59 4.97 4.54
C GLU A 192 -10.03 3.90 3.60
N MET A 193 -10.31 2.62 3.88
CA MET A 193 -9.90 1.51 3.00
C MET A 193 -10.46 1.65 1.58
N TRP A 194 -11.72 2.08 1.46
CA TRP A 194 -12.32 2.33 0.16
C TRP A 194 -11.66 3.49 -0.59
N ALA A 195 -11.34 4.58 0.10
CA ALA A 195 -10.64 5.71 -0.49
C ALA A 195 -9.25 5.30 -1.00
N THR A 196 -8.45 4.61 -0.18
CA THR A 196 -7.13 4.09 -0.57
C THR A 196 -7.24 3.17 -1.78
N PHE A 197 -8.24 2.26 -1.79
CA PHE A 197 -8.44 1.36 -2.89
C PHE A 197 -8.76 2.09 -4.21
N LEU A 198 -9.62 3.10 -4.19
CA LEU A 198 -9.93 3.91 -5.37
C LEU A 198 -8.68 4.61 -5.92
N GLU A 199 -7.78 5.02 -5.04
CA GLU A 199 -6.51 5.63 -5.42
C GLU A 199 -5.58 4.64 -6.10
N GLU A 200 -5.40 3.46 -5.53
CA GLU A 200 -4.53 2.40 -6.06
C GLU A 200 -5.05 1.79 -7.38
N THR A 201 -6.33 1.90 -7.66
CA THR A 201 -6.93 1.34 -8.87
C THR A 201 -7.07 2.34 -10.01
N ASP A 202 -6.54 3.55 -9.89
CA ASP A 202 -6.47 4.52 -10.98
C ASP A 202 -5.02 4.77 -11.40
N PHE A 203 -4.54 4.04 -12.39
CA PHE A 203 -3.15 4.13 -12.84
C PHE A 203 -2.77 5.48 -13.45
N ARG A 204 -3.73 6.36 -13.76
CA ARG A 204 -3.43 7.76 -14.12
C ARG A 204 -2.76 8.50 -12.96
N ARG A 205 -3.06 8.12 -11.71
CA ARG A 205 -2.42 8.69 -10.51
C ARG A 205 -0.96 8.27 -10.44
N GLU A 206 -0.67 7.00 -10.64
CA GLU A 206 0.71 6.51 -10.67
C GLU A 206 1.50 7.13 -11.83
N ALA A 207 0.89 7.27 -13.01
CA ALA A 207 1.48 7.98 -14.14
C ALA A 207 1.81 9.45 -13.80
N ALA A 208 0.91 10.15 -13.12
CA ALA A 208 1.12 11.51 -12.66
C ALA A 208 2.20 11.60 -11.58
N ASN A 209 2.22 10.66 -10.63
CA ASN A 209 3.26 10.59 -9.61
C ASN A 209 4.65 10.36 -10.20
N LEU A 210 4.78 9.48 -11.20
CA LEU A 210 6.03 9.25 -11.92
C LEU A 210 6.52 10.53 -12.61
N ALA A 211 5.63 11.26 -13.27
CA ALA A 211 5.96 12.51 -13.95
C ALA A 211 6.39 13.61 -12.94
N GLU A 212 5.69 13.76 -11.83
CA GLU A 212 6.02 14.70 -10.76
C GLU A 212 7.35 14.34 -10.09
N PHE A 213 7.56 13.06 -9.78
CA PHE A 213 8.79 12.57 -9.19
C PHE A 213 9.99 12.85 -10.10
N ALA A 214 9.86 12.60 -11.42
CA ALA A 214 10.90 12.91 -12.39
C ALA A 214 11.25 14.40 -12.41
N GLU A 215 10.25 15.29 -12.35
CA GLU A 215 10.47 16.75 -12.32
C GLU A 215 11.15 17.21 -11.04
N LEU A 216 10.72 16.69 -9.89
CA LEU A 216 11.30 17.03 -8.58
C LEU A 216 12.75 16.55 -8.42
N ASN A 217 13.10 15.41 -9.05
CA ASN A 217 14.44 14.83 -8.98
C ASN A 217 15.30 15.11 -10.23
N ARG A 218 14.91 16.01 -11.15
CA ARG A 218 15.62 16.25 -12.42
C ARG A 218 17.07 16.66 -12.25
N ASP A 219 17.39 17.37 -11.17
CA ASP A 219 18.74 17.84 -10.85
C ASP A 219 19.54 16.82 -10.01
N CYS A 220 18.92 15.73 -9.57
CA CYS A 220 19.55 14.65 -8.82
C CYS A 220 20.14 13.60 -9.77
N VAL A 221 21.47 13.60 -9.92
CA VAL A 221 22.15 12.75 -10.91
C VAL A 221 22.10 11.26 -10.62
N PHE A 222 21.90 10.88 -9.36
CA PHE A 222 21.91 9.49 -8.90
C PHE A 222 20.53 8.89 -8.67
N VAL A 223 19.45 9.63 -8.98
CA VAL A 223 18.07 9.15 -8.86
C VAL A 223 17.38 9.24 -10.22
N ALA A 224 16.48 8.29 -10.48
CA ALA A 224 15.63 8.28 -11.67
C ALA A 224 14.33 7.57 -11.38
N CYS A 225 13.38 7.69 -12.30
CA CYS A 225 12.21 6.82 -12.42
C CYS A 225 11.94 6.54 -13.90
N PRO A 226 11.12 5.52 -14.24
CA PRO A 226 10.78 5.20 -15.61
C PRO A 226 10.10 6.38 -16.31
N LYS A 227 10.43 6.59 -17.59
CA LYS A 227 9.66 7.46 -18.47
C LYS A 227 8.25 6.92 -18.63
N VAL A 228 7.24 7.75 -18.47
CA VAL A 228 5.83 7.39 -18.67
C VAL A 228 5.40 7.72 -20.11
N TYR A 229 4.66 6.82 -20.73
CA TYR A 229 4.03 7.04 -22.04
C TYR A 229 2.56 7.45 -21.82
N THR A 230 2.35 8.69 -21.43
CA THR A 230 1.04 9.22 -20.95
C THR A 230 -0.10 9.00 -21.93
N ASP A 231 0.16 9.08 -23.24
CA ASP A 231 -0.84 8.85 -24.29
C ASP A 231 -1.30 7.38 -24.35
N LEU A 232 -0.56 6.46 -23.73
CA LEU A 232 -0.87 5.04 -23.63
C LEU A 232 -1.36 4.65 -22.23
N CYS A 233 -1.47 5.62 -21.30
CA CYS A 233 -1.94 5.38 -19.95
C CYS A 233 -3.43 5.67 -19.81
N SER A 234 -4.10 4.89 -18.97
CA SER A 234 -5.49 5.07 -18.62
C SER A 234 -5.75 4.71 -17.15
N GLU A 235 -7.01 4.67 -16.76
CA GLU A 235 -7.38 4.15 -15.45
C GLU A 235 -6.95 2.69 -15.23
N PHE A 236 -6.89 1.88 -16.30
CA PHE A 236 -6.69 0.43 -16.23
C PHE A 236 -5.32 -0.03 -16.73
N VAL A 237 -4.59 0.83 -17.40
CA VAL A 237 -3.29 0.49 -18.03
C VAL A 237 -2.29 1.61 -17.75
N LEU A 238 -1.10 1.25 -17.28
CA LEU A 238 0.07 2.12 -17.21
C LEU A 238 1.14 1.57 -18.15
N VAL A 239 1.64 2.41 -19.04
CA VAL A 239 2.78 2.11 -19.92
C VAL A 239 3.94 2.99 -19.55
N MET A 240 5.04 2.37 -19.17
CA MET A 240 6.26 3.07 -18.76
C MET A 240 7.50 2.37 -19.32
N GLU A 241 8.64 3.04 -19.30
CA GLU A 241 9.94 2.48 -19.66
C GLU A 241 10.20 1.17 -18.91
N TYR A 242 10.66 0.15 -19.62
CA TYR A 242 11.19 -1.05 -18.97
C TYR A 242 12.60 -0.74 -18.43
N VAL A 243 12.76 -0.82 -17.14
CA VAL A 243 14.04 -0.62 -16.47
C VAL A 243 14.75 -1.96 -16.32
N ASP A 244 15.82 -2.13 -17.08
CA ASP A 244 16.73 -3.28 -16.92
C ASP A 244 17.83 -2.91 -15.92
N GLY A 245 17.99 -3.71 -14.86
CA GLY A 245 18.96 -3.42 -13.79
C GLY A 245 18.96 -4.50 -12.71
N ILE A 246 19.55 -4.18 -11.57
CA ILE A 246 19.68 -5.10 -10.43
C ILE A 246 18.73 -4.59 -9.33
N PRO A 247 17.79 -5.43 -8.84
CA PRO A 247 16.98 -5.08 -7.68
C PRO A 247 17.87 -4.69 -6.49
N ILE A 248 17.52 -3.61 -5.78
CA ILE A 248 18.34 -3.11 -4.64
C ILE A 248 18.49 -4.17 -3.53
N GLY A 249 17.53 -5.09 -3.40
CA GLY A 249 17.57 -6.20 -2.45
C GLY A 249 18.53 -7.34 -2.82
N ASP A 250 19.08 -7.35 -4.05
CA ASP A 250 20.02 -8.38 -4.53
C ASP A 250 21.46 -7.93 -4.27
N ALA A 251 21.84 -7.89 -2.98
CA ALA A 251 23.15 -7.42 -2.52
C ALA A 251 24.31 -8.17 -3.20
N ASP A 252 24.18 -9.49 -3.37
CA ASP A 252 25.25 -10.33 -3.98
C ASP A 252 25.51 -9.91 -5.43
N ARG A 253 24.45 -9.70 -6.21
CA ARG A 253 24.59 -9.22 -7.60
C ARG A 253 25.11 -7.81 -7.68
N LEU A 254 24.71 -6.93 -6.77
CA LEU A 254 25.22 -5.55 -6.72
C LEU A 254 26.74 -5.55 -6.49
N VAL A 255 27.22 -6.26 -5.46
CA VAL A 255 28.65 -6.40 -5.14
C VAL A 255 29.42 -7.06 -6.31
N ALA A 256 28.88 -8.13 -6.89
CA ALA A 256 29.50 -8.81 -8.02
C ALA A 256 29.64 -7.93 -9.27
N ASN A 257 28.79 -6.88 -9.42
CA ASN A 257 28.85 -5.88 -10.48
C ASN A 257 29.62 -4.61 -10.08
N GLY A 258 30.31 -4.62 -8.93
CA GLY A 258 31.21 -3.55 -8.50
C GLY A 258 30.52 -2.37 -7.83
N TYR A 259 29.28 -2.53 -7.39
CA TYR A 259 28.58 -1.52 -6.63
C TYR A 259 28.96 -1.56 -5.15
N ASP A 260 29.07 -0.39 -4.54
CA ASP A 260 29.26 -0.22 -3.11
C ASP A 260 27.88 -0.08 -2.43
N LEU A 261 27.56 -0.98 -1.51
CA LEU A 261 26.27 -1.02 -0.82
C LEU A 261 26.10 0.16 0.15
N GLU A 262 27.20 0.60 0.79
CA GLU A 262 27.20 1.75 1.69
C GLU A 262 26.92 3.05 0.91
N GLU A 263 27.56 3.21 -0.26
CA GLU A 263 27.29 4.34 -1.14
C GLU A 263 25.82 4.35 -1.61
N ILE A 264 25.28 3.20 -2.01
CA ILE A 264 23.86 3.09 -2.42
C ILE A 264 22.95 3.46 -1.25
N GLY A 265 23.21 2.90 -0.06
CA GLY A 265 22.41 3.18 1.13
C GLY A 265 22.41 4.66 1.51
N SER A 266 23.59 5.30 1.52
CA SER A 266 23.74 6.73 1.78
C SER A 266 22.97 7.58 0.77
N LYS A 267 23.11 7.31 -0.53
CA LYS A 267 22.39 8.02 -1.59
C LYS A 267 20.87 7.84 -1.51
N MET A 268 20.42 6.63 -1.14
CA MET A 268 19.00 6.37 -0.97
C MET A 268 18.42 7.18 0.20
N LEU A 269 19.16 7.21 1.31
CA LEU A 269 18.77 7.97 2.50
C LEU A 269 18.73 9.48 2.22
N ASP A 270 19.77 10.02 1.56
CA ASP A 270 19.83 11.42 1.17
C ASP A 270 18.64 11.81 0.28
N ASN A 271 18.34 10.98 -0.72
CA ASN A 271 17.19 11.25 -1.58
C ASN A 271 15.86 11.15 -0.82
N TYR A 272 15.72 10.17 0.08
CA TYR A 272 14.50 10.00 0.86
C TYR A 272 14.27 11.18 1.82
N ALA A 273 15.33 11.66 2.46
CA ALA A 273 15.29 12.91 3.25
C ALA A 273 14.85 14.11 2.41
N THR A 274 15.41 14.26 1.20
CA THR A 274 15.02 15.32 0.24
C THR A 274 13.54 15.19 -0.14
N GLN A 275 13.04 13.99 -0.42
CA GLN A 275 11.62 13.76 -0.73
C GLN A 275 10.70 14.25 0.41
N ILE A 276 11.06 13.98 1.67
CA ILE A 276 10.26 14.34 2.85
C ILE A 276 10.40 15.83 3.16
N LEU A 277 11.65 16.32 3.30
CA LEU A 277 11.93 17.62 3.87
C LEU A 277 11.82 18.76 2.84
N ASP A 278 12.32 18.54 1.63
CA ASP A 278 12.36 19.57 0.59
C ASP A 278 11.14 19.52 -0.32
N HIS A 279 10.84 18.34 -0.86
CA HIS A 279 9.74 18.18 -1.78
C HIS A 279 8.38 18.09 -1.07
N GLY A 280 8.32 17.42 0.10
CA GLY A 280 7.06 17.05 0.75
C GLY A 280 6.23 16.09 -0.10
N PHE A 281 6.87 15.41 -1.04
CA PHE A 281 6.34 14.38 -1.91
C PHE A 281 7.29 13.19 -1.86
N PHE A 282 6.88 12.13 -1.19
CA PHE A 282 7.75 11.03 -0.83
C PHE A 282 7.11 9.67 -1.08
N HIS A 283 7.95 8.68 -1.33
CA HIS A 283 7.52 7.29 -1.48
C HIS A 283 7.03 6.74 -0.13
N ALA A 284 5.75 6.39 -0.04
CA ALA A 284 5.16 5.94 1.23
C ALA A 284 5.37 4.44 1.49
N ASP A 285 5.91 3.69 0.52
CA ASP A 285 6.23 2.26 0.63
C ASP A 285 7.56 1.93 -0.08
N PRO A 286 8.70 2.37 0.46
CA PRO A 286 10.03 2.20 -0.17
C PRO A 286 10.55 0.76 -0.07
N HIS A 287 9.69 -0.20 -0.41
CA HIS A 287 10.06 -1.62 -0.40
C HIS A 287 11.18 -1.92 -1.41
N PRO A 288 12.17 -2.77 -1.08
CA PRO A 288 13.28 -3.11 -1.98
C PRO A 288 12.85 -3.62 -3.37
N GLY A 289 11.66 -4.23 -3.48
CA GLY A 289 11.06 -4.65 -4.75
C GLY A 289 10.68 -3.51 -5.69
N ASN A 290 10.58 -2.28 -5.17
CA ASN A 290 10.20 -1.08 -5.94
C ASN A 290 11.40 -0.25 -6.39
N VAL A 291 12.63 -0.73 -6.13
CA VAL A 291 13.87 0.00 -6.43
C VAL A 291 14.86 -0.88 -7.18
N ILE A 292 15.35 -0.37 -8.30
CA ILE A 292 16.35 -1.02 -9.16
C ILE A 292 17.58 -0.12 -9.26
N ILE A 293 18.79 -0.74 -9.25
CA ILE A 293 20.03 -0.05 -9.54
C ILE A 293 20.38 -0.27 -11.02
N ARG A 294 20.51 0.85 -11.76
CA ARG A 294 20.88 0.86 -13.18
C ARG A 294 21.89 1.98 -13.44
N ASP A 295 23.03 1.63 -14.00
CA ASP A 295 24.09 2.58 -14.38
C ASP A 295 24.49 3.54 -13.24
N GLY A 296 24.58 3.05 -12.01
CA GLY A 296 24.92 3.83 -10.81
C GLY A 296 23.79 4.72 -10.29
N ARG A 297 22.58 4.57 -10.84
CA ARG A 297 21.38 5.32 -10.38
C ARG A 297 20.44 4.42 -9.62
N ILE A 298 19.81 5.00 -8.63
CA ILE A 298 18.65 4.45 -7.89
C ILE A 298 17.40 4.77 -8.71
N VAL A 299 16.72 3.75 -9.22
CA VAL A 299 15.53 3.90 -10.06
C VAL A 299 14.31 3.38 -9.30
N TYR A 300 13.39 4.28 -8.93
CA TYR A 300 12.11 3.92 -8.32
C TYR A 300 11.12 3.52 -9.42
N ILE A 301 10.68 2.26 -9.43
CA ILE A 301 9.87 1.68 -10.52
C ILE A 301 8.38 1.57 -10.23
N ASP A 302 7.96 1.74 -9.00
CA ASP A 302 6.55 1.81 -8.59
C ASP A 302 6.34 3.05 -7.73
N LEU A 303 5.52 3.99 -8.19
CA LEU A 303 5.17 5.22 -7.47
C LEU A 303 3.64 5.30 -7.25
N GLY A 304 2.99 4.14 -7.14
CA GLY A 304 1.56 4.05 -6.86
C GLY A 304 1.18 4.57 -5.48
N ASN A 305 2.05 4.40 -4.49
CA ASN A 305 1.82 4.84 -3.11
C ASN A 305 2.78 5.97 -2.75
N MET A 306 2.31 7.22 -2.90
CA MET A 306 3.07 8.44 -2.60
C MET A 306 2.40 9.25 -1.51
N GLY A 307 3.20 9.66 -0.52
CA GLY A 307 2.77 10.58 0.54
C GLY A 307 2.96 12.05 0.13
N ARG A 308 2.12 12.92 0.70
CA ARG A 308 2.22 14.38 0.54
C ARG A 308 2.17 15.06 1.89
N LEU A 309 3.18 15.86 2.19
CA LEU A 309 3.25 16.67 3.39
C LEU A 309 2.93 18.14 3.08
N SER A 310 2.11 18.75 3.91
CA SER A 310 1.94 20.19 3.87
C SER A 310 3.24 20.88 4.30
N ALA A 311 3.39 22.18 3.95
CA ALA A 311 4.54 22.97 4.40
C ALA A 311 4.68 22.99 5.93
N ARG A 312 3.53 22.93 6.65
CA ARG A 312 3.50 22.86 8.11
C ARG A 312 4.05 21.53 8.63
N ASP A 313 3.64 20.42 8.00
CA ASP A 313 4.07 19.08 8.42
C ASP A 313 5.55 18.87 8.13
N ARG A 314 6.04 19.37 6.98
CA ARG A 314 7.49 19.36 6.64
C ARG A 314 8.31 20.09 7.70
N ALA A 315 7.89 21.30 8.09
CA ALA A 315 8.56 22.04 9.16
C ALA A 315 8.57 21.27 10.48
N GLY A 316 7.45 20.61 10.81
CA GLY A 316 7.36 19.77 12.00
C GLY A 316 8.29 18.55 11.96
N PHE A 317 8.46 17.91 10.78
CA PHE A 317 9.45 16.84 10.60
C PHE A 317 10.88 17.37 10.74
N GLY A 318 11.17 18.56 10.21
CA GLY A 318 12.46 19.23 10.42
C GLY A 318 12.77 19.45 11.90
N ASP A 319 11.78 19.95 12.66
CA ASP A 319 11.90 20.13 14.12
C ASP A 319 12.18 18.81 14.86
N ILE A 320 11.56 17.69 14.44
CA ILE A 320 11.82 16.35 15.01
C ILE A 320 13.28 15.95 14.74
N ILE A 321 13.74 16.06 13.50
CA ILE A 321 15.10 15.67 13.12
C ILE A 321 16.14 16.53 13.86
N GLU A 322 15.89 17.84 13.96
CA GLU A 322 16.76 18.75 14.72
C GLU A 322 16.82 18.35 16.19
N ALA A 323 15.66 18.07 16.80
CA ALA A 323 15.59 17.66 18.21
C ALA A 323 16.33 16.33 18.48
N VAL A 324 16.20 15.36 17.55
CA VAL A 324 16.96 14.10 17.61
C VAL A 324 18.46 14.35 17.47
N GLY A 325 18.87 15.16 16.50
CA GLY A 325 20.29 15.50 16.28
C GLY A 325 20.94 16.25 17.47
N LEU A 326 20.17 17.10 18.14
CA LEU A 326 20.59 17.82 19.35
C LEU A 326 20.46 16.98 20.63
N LYS A 327 19.87 15.79 20.56
CA LYS A 327 19.53 14.94 21.71
C LYS A 327 18.70 15.69 22.77
N ASP A 328 17.73 16.51 22.32
CA ASP A 328 16.87 17.28 23.19
C ASP A 328 15.48 16.62 23.31
N PRO A 329 15.21 15.87 24.41
CA PRO A 329 13.95 15.18 24.61
C PRO A 329 12.78 16.16 24.81
N GLY A 330 13.04 17.38 25.28
CA GLY A 330 12.04 18.42 25.42
C GLY A 330 11.56 18.96 24.09
N ALA A 331 12.50 19.32 23.20
CA ALA A 331 12.22 19.75 21.85
C ALA A 331 11.53 18.64 21.04
N LEU A 332 12.00 17.39 21.17
CA LEU A 332 11.39 16.23 20.52
C LEU A 332 9.94 16.03 20.97
N LYS A 333 9.66 16.09 22.27
CA LYS A 333 8.30 16.01 22.79
C LYS A 333 7.42 17.10 22.20
N ASP A 334 7.87 18.35 22.18
CA ASP A 334 7.09 19.49 21.68
C ASP A 334 6.83 19.37 20.15
N ALA A 335 7.78 18.83 19.39
CA ALA A 335 7.63 18.55 17.98
C ALA A 335 6.60 17.44 17.74
N LEU A 336 6.71 16.29 18.45
CA LEU A 336 5.76 15.17 18.35
C LEU A 336 4.33 15.57 18.75
N MET A 337 4.17 16.37 19.81
CA MET A 337 2.87 16.85 20.25
C MET A 337 2.17 17.74 19.21
N ARG A 338 2.89 18.35 18.25
CA ARG A 338 2.28 19.09 17.12
C ARG A 338 1.60 18.18 16.13
N PHE A 339 2.04 16.93 15.98
CA PHE A 339 1.43 15.91 15.12
C PHE A 339 0.27 15.16 15.80
N ALA A 340 0.15 15.22 17.13
CA ALA A 340 -0.90 14.53 17.84
C ALA A 340 -2.30 14.97 17.35
N ALA A 341 -3.07 14.00 16.86
CA ALA A 341 -4.43 14.24 16.34
C ALA A 341 -5.42 14.71 17.41
N LYS A 342 -5.20 14.33 18.68
CA LYS A 342 -5.99 14.76 19.85
C LYS A 342 -5.17 15.75 20.67
N LYS A 343 -5.65 16.98 20.78
CA LYS A 343 -5.05 18.03 21.59
C LYS A 343 -5.43 17.95 23.09
N ASP A 344 -6.16 16.92 23.49
CA ASP A 344 -6.51 16.71 24.90
C ASP A 344 -5.37 15.98 25.61
N ASN A 345 -4.46 16.78 26.15
CA ASN A 345 -3.23 16.32 26.82
C ASN A 345 -3.48 15.94 28.29
N ALA A 346 -4.70 16.00 28.77
CA ALA A 346 -5.02 15.79 30.20
C ALA A 346 -4.72 14.37 30.71
N ALA A 347 -4.59 13.39 29.80
CA ALA A 347 -4.31 12.00 30.14
C ALA A 347 -2.84 11.59 29.95
N ILE A 348 -1.97 12.48 29.46
CA ILE A 348 -0.56 12.17 29.18
C ILE A 348 0.25 12.44 30.45
N ASP A 349 0.95 11.41 30.96
CA ASP A 349 2.02 11.60 31.95
C ASP A 349 3.25 12.19 31.26
N HIS A 350 3.32 13.51 31.23
CA HIS A 350 4.39 14.27 30.58
C HIS A 350 5.77 13.96 31.13
N ALA A 351 5.90 13.57 32.43
CA ALA A 351 7.16 13.25 33.02
C ALA A 351 7.66 11.89 32.53
N ARG A 352 6.76 10.92 32.47
CA ARG A 352 7.07 9.58 31.93
C ARG A 352 7.37 9.66 30.45
N PHE A 353 6.58 10.37 29.68
CA PHE A 353 6.80 10.53 28.24
C PHE A 353 8.17 11.16 27.95
N LEU A 354 8.56 12.18 28.72
CA LEU A 354 9.89 12.79 28.60
C LEU A 354 11.03 11.81 28.93
N ALA A 355 10.85 10.99 29.95
CA ALA A 355 11.84 9.98 30.36
C ALA A 355 11.95 8.86 29.28
N ASP A 356 10.85 8.45 28.69
CA ASP A 356 10.83 7.47 27.60
C ASP A 356 11.54 8.01 26.36
N LEU A 357 11.36 9.31 26.03
CA LEU A 357 12.07 9.98 24.92
C LEU A 357 13.57 10.14 25.20
N ASP A 358 13.97 10.41 26.45
CA ASP A 358 15.36 10.52 26.85
C ASP A 358 16.10 9.18 26.67
N LEU A 359 15.49 8.08 27.12
CA LEU A 359 15.99 6.73 26.90
C LEU A 359 16.11 6.39 25.41
N LEU A 360 15.08 6.75 24.61
CA LEU A 360 15.07 6.54 23.17
C LEU A 360 16.23 7.30 22.50
N LEU A 361 16.49 8.54 22.90
CA LEU A 361 17.58 9.34 22.38
C LEU A 361 18.96 8.85 22.84
N GLU A 362 19.06 8.23 24.02
CA GLU A 362 20.30 7.56 24.49
C GLU A 362 20.58 6.32 23.62
N ASP A 363 19.58 5.49 23.34
CA ASP A 363 19.73 4.25 22.58
C ASP A 363 20.00 4.51 21.08
N TYR A 364 19.29 5.45 20.47
CA TYR A 364 19.36 5.72 19.03
C TYR A 364 20.18 6.96 18.64
N GLY A 365 20.36 7.91 19.55
CA GLY A 365 21.09 9.15 19.26
C GLY A 365 22.62 8.99 19.12
N SER A 366 23.17 7.79 19.33
CA SER A 366 24.56 7.42 19.08
C SER A 366 24.74 6.46 17.91
N CYS A 367 23.64 5.92 17.37
CA CYS A 367 23.68 5.06 16.20
C CYS A 367 23.93 5.88 14.93
N ASP A 368 24.71 5.36 14.02
CA ASP A 368 24.74 5.85 12.64
C ASP A 368 23.33 5.68 12.07
N VAL A 369 22.86 6.67 11.30
CA VAL A 369 21.49 6.65 10.74
C VAL A 369 21.22 5.37 9.94
N ALA A 370 22.28 4.74 9.42
CA ALA A 370 22.23 3.45 8.73
C ALA A 370 21.91 2.25 9.68
N GLU A 371 22.07 2.40 11.00
CA GLU A 371 21.80 1.36 11.99
C GLU A 371 20.41 1.49 12.65
N ILE A 372 19.68 2.56 12.34
CA ILE A 372 18.34 2.80 12.90
C ILE A 372 17.33 1.89 12.19
N ASP A 373 16.80 0.93 12.93
CA ASP A 373 15.59 0.21 12.50
C ASP A 373 14.38 1.16 12.64
N VAL A 374 14.04 1.81 11.52
CA VAL A 374 12.92 2.76 11.44
C VAL A 374 11.59 2.11 11.87
N GLY A 375 11.45 0.78 11.69
CA GLY A 375 10.29 0.03 12.13
C GLY A 375 10.19 -0.06 13.66
N GLN A 376 11.32 -0.25 14.36
CA GLN A 376 11.37 -0.23 15.81
C GLN A 376 11.23 1.19 16.40
N PHE A 377 11.78 2.18 15.71
CA PHE A 377 11.70 3.59 16.15
C PHE A 377 10.26 4.13 16.11
N LEU A 378 9.42 3.66 15.17
CA LEU A 378 8.04 4.11 15.01
C LEU A 378 7.00 3.21 15.68
N SER A 379 7.39 2.12 16.31
CA SER A 379 6.50 1.17 17.02
C SER A 379 6.39 1.46 18.52
#